data_2e40a03f782bd9672bc0b3f63685c5c1
#
_entry.id   2e40a03f782bd9672bc0b3f63685c5c1
#
_cell.length_a   1.000
_cell.length_b   1.000
_cell.length_c   1.000
_cell.angle_alpha   90.00
_cell.angle_beta   90.00
_cell.angle_gamma   90.00
#
_symmetry.space_group_name_H-M   'P 1'
#
loop_
_entity.id
_entity.type
_entity.pdbx_description
1 polymer ?
#
loop_
_entity_poly.entity_id
_entity_poly.type
_entity_poly.pdbx_seq_one_letter_code
_entity_poly.pdbx_strand_id
1 'polypeptide(L)'
;MSAAGTGEGAAAGSATVEGVVVGSLDAGHLDDVEPLWRALIDHLRESDSVVELVPHELSWPRRRAMYEEMLVDGDSFALGAWRDGRLIGYAVMRVMPPDPVWYTGTHFAELTSLSVAPEERGAGIGTVLLDAVEDRLLARGLDQYCIGVDTVNDGARRFYERRGFRDGFHLLHGWIAGRRAVGAPAPGAPPETPETAAHGED
;
A
#
# COMPACT_ATOMS: atom_id res chain seq x y z
N MET A 1 -36.21 -29.94 -14.25
CA MET A 1 -36.92 -28.65 -14.14
C MET A 1 -36.46 -28.03 -12.84
N SER A 2 -35.55 -27.09 -12.89
CA SER A 2 -35.48 -26.03 -11.86
C SER A 2 -34.59 -24.90 -12.33
N ALA A 3 -35.05 -23.71 -12.08
CA ALA A 3 -34.71 -22.45 -12.68
C ALA A 3 -33.26 -21.98 -12.39
N ALA A 4 -32.63 -21.49 -13.43
CA ALA A 4 -31.43 -20.64 -13.36
C ALA A 4 -31.86 -19.29 -12.78
N GLY A 5 -31.31 -18.95 -11.61
CA GLY A 5 -31.35 -17.60 -11.06
C GLY A 5 -30.26 -16.79 -11.73
N THR A 6 -30.62 -15.92 -12.65
CA THR A 6 -29.81 -14.84 -13.19
C THR A 6 -29.62 -13.81 -12.09
N GLY A 7 -28.46 -13.85 -11.41
CA GLY A 7 -27.99 -12.75 -10.59
C GLY A 7 -27.54 -11.62 -11.52
N GLU A 8 -28.35 -10.57 -11.62
CA GLU A 8 -27.97 -9.28 -12.19
C GLU A 8 -26.84 -8.71 -11.34
N GLY A 9 -25.60 -8.81 -11.84
CA GLY A 9 -24.46 -8.08 -11.31
C GLY A 9 -24.71 -6.60 -11.55
N ALA A 10 -25.05 -5.87 -10.49
CA ALA A 10 -25.07 -4.42 -10.51
C ALA A 10 -23.63 -3.96 -10.87
N ALA A 11 -23.47 -3.34 -12.03
CA ALA A 11 -22.28 -2.59 -12.37
C ALA A 11 -22.14 -1.50 -11.30
N ALA A 12 -21.14 -1.64 -10.42
CA ALA A 12 -20.78 -0.60 -9.49
C ALA A 12 -20.36 0.61 -10.34
N GLY A 13 -21.15 1.68 -10.27
CA GLY A 13 -20.83 2.93 -10.96
C GLY A 13 -19.49 3.41 -10.49
N SER A 14 -18.53 3.57 -11.41
CA SER A 14 -17.21 4.08 -11.12
C SER A 14 -17.34 5.43 -10.39
N ALA A 15 -16.81 5.53 -9.18
CA ALA A 15 -16.82 6.77 -8.43
C ALA A 15 -16.06 7.84 -9.21
N THR A 16 -16.55 9.06 -9.24
CA THR A 16 -15.86 10.21 -9.85
C THR A 16 -15.62 11.26 -8.80
N VAL A 17 -14.45 11.88 -8.83
CA VAL A 17 -14.11 13.03 -8.00
C VAL A 17 -13.88 14.22 -8.93
N GLU A 18 -14.51 15.35 -8.66
CA GLU A 18 -14.45 16.53 -9.50
C GLU A 18 -12.99 16.99 -9.72
N GLY A 19 -12.63 17.25 -10.97
CA GLY A 19 -11.29 17.70 -11.35
C GLY A 19 -10.20 16.63 -11.23
N VAL A 20 -10.54 15.36 -10.96
CA VAL A 20 -9.57 14.26 -10.87
C VAL A 20 -9.63 13.39 -12.13
N VAL A 21 -8.47 13.15 -12.71
CA VAL A 21 -8.28 12.22 -13.82
C VAL A 21 -7.44 11.04 -13.34
N VAL A 22 -7.94 9.81 -13.54
CA VAL A 22 -7.16 8.59 -13.27
C VAL A 22 -6.64 8.03 -14.60
N GLY A 23 -5.38 7.64 -14.62
CA GLY A 23 -4.73 7.10 -15.81
C GLY A 23 -3.54 6.21 -15.49
N SER A 24 -2.89 5.66 -16.54
CA SER A 24 -1.69 4.84 -16.38
C SER A 24 -0.53 5.69 -15.91
N LEU A 25 0.23 5.14 -14.96
CA LEU A 25 1.48 5.68 -14.46
C LEU A 25 2.60 4.75 -14.93
N ASP A 26 3.57 5.29 -15.65
CA ASP A 26 4.74 4.57 -16.16
C ASP A 26 6.02 4.97 -15.39
N ALA A 27 7.15 4.38 -15.78
CA ALA A 27 8.44 4.64 -15.14
C ALA A 27 8.88 6.12 -15.21
N GLY A 28 8.41 6.87 -16.21
CA GLY A 28 8.70 8.31 -16.37
C GLY A 28 8.05 9.18 -15.29
N HIS A 29 7.01 8.68 -14.61
CA HIS A 29 6.29 9.40 -13.56
C HIS A 29 6.80 9.08 -12.15
N LEU A 30 7.79 8.20 -11.99
CA LEU A 30 8.23 7.76 -10.65
C LEU A 30 8.83 8.87 -9.79
N ASP A 31 9.36 9.93 -10.40
CA ASP A 31 9.82 11.11 -9.66
C ASP A 31 8.66 11.84 -8.98
N ASP A 32 7.48 11.86 -9.60
CA ASP A 32 6.26 12.45 -9.02
C ASP A 32 5.66 11.56 -7.91
N VAL A 33 5.99 10.26 -7.92
CA VAL A 33 5.54 9.30 -6.89
C VAL A 33 6.32 9.48 -5.58
N GLU A 34 7.60 9.89 -5.63
CA GLU A 34 8.45 10.00 -4.45
C GLU A 34 7.84 10.78 -3.28
N PRO A 35 7.28 12.00 -3.49
CA PRO A 35 6.66 12.76 -2.39
C PRO A 35 5.50 12.01 -1.73
N LEU A 36 4.68 11.31 -2.53
CA LEU A 36 3.54 10.51 -2.03
C LEU A 36 4.01 9.27 -1.28
N TRP A 37 5.09 8.63 -1.75
CA TRP A 37 5.75 7.53 -1.05
C TRP A 37 6.32 7.98 0.30
N ARG A 38 7.02 9.10 0.33
CA ARG A 38 7.56 9.65 1.59
C ARG A 38 6.45 9.93 2.59
N ALA A 39 5.36 10.57 2.17
CA ALA A 39 4.21 10.85 3.02
C ALA A 39 3.51 9.57 3.54
N LEU A 40 3.53 8.49 2.77
CA LEU A 40 3.04 7.18 3.21
C LEU A 40 3.95 6.59 4.30
N ILE A 41 5.26 6.63 4.09
CA ILE A 41 6.25 6.09 5.05
C ILE A 41 6.29 6.92 6.33
N ASP A 42 6.16 8.24 6.24
CA ASP A 42 6.09 9.11 7.43
C ASP A 42 4.86 8.78 8.28
N HIS A 43 3.71 8.60 7.63
CA HIS A 43 2.50 8.17 8.32
C HIS A 43 2.67 6.82 9.04
N LEU A 44 3.39 5.87 8.43
CA LEU A 44 3.69 4.59 9.09
C LEU A 44 4.70 4.73 10.24
N ARG A 45 5.64 5.70 10.16
CA ARG A 45 6.60 5.99 11.25
C ARG A 45 5.96 6.58 12.48
N GLU A 46 4.89 7.35 12.31
CA GLU A 46 4.09 7.89 13.42
C GLU A 46 3.36 6.79 14.19
N SER A 47 3.34 5.57 13.65
CA SER A 47 2.69 4.41 14.23
C SER A 47 3.73 3.47 14.84
N ASP A 48 3.39 2.77 15.93
CA ASP A 48 4.26 1.78 16.58
C ASP A 48 4.33 0.46 15.77
N SER A 49 4.84 0.52 14.54
CA SER A 49 5.04 -0.68 13.72
C SER A 49 6.04 -1.62 14.39
N VAL A 50 5.73 -2.93 14.35
CA VAL A 50 6.57 -4.00 14.92
C VAL A 50 7.94 -4.07 14.22
N VAL A 51 7.99 -3.69 12.93
CA VAL A 51 9.21 -3.71 12.12
C VAL A 51 9.68 -2.28 11.88
N GLU A 52 10.95 -2.03 12.17
CA GLU A 52 11.56 -0.74 11.93
C GLU A 52 11.62 -0.39 10.44
N LEU A 53 11.19 0.81 10.10
CA LEU A 53 11.21 1.30 8.74
C LEU A 53 12.59 1.79 8.33
N VAL A 54 13.00 1.43 7.12
CA VAL A 54 14.26 1.89 6.51
C VAL A 54 14.24 3.42 6.33
N PRO A 55 15.35 4.15 6.62
CA PRO A 55 15.44 5.59 6.37
C PRO A 55 15.07 5.97 4.92
N HIS A 56 14.52 7.17 4.72
CA HIS A 56 14.04 7.63 3.41
C HIS A 56 15.10 7.57 2.32
N GLU A 57 16.35 7.90 2.67
CA GLU A 57 17.49 7.93 1.75
C GLU A 57 17.79 6.54 1.16
N LEU A 58 17.38 5.49 1.85
CA LEU A 58 17.52 4.10 1.40
C LEU A 58 16.20 3.51 0.89
N SER A 59 15.07 3.92 1.46
CA SER A 59 13.77 3.29 1.18
C SER A 59 13.25 3.65 -0.22
N TRP A 60 13.32 4.94 -0.60
CA TRP A 60 12.83 5.35 -1.91
C TRP A 60 13.64 4.78 -3.07
N PRO A 61 14.98 4.86 -3.12
CA PRO A 61 15.74 4.25 -4.20
C PRO A 61 15.46 2.76 -4.39
N ARG A 62 15.28 2.01 -3.29
CA ARG A 62 14.93 0.58 -3.34
C ARG A 62 13.52 0.37 -3.86
N ARG A 63 12.57 1.18 -3.41
CA ARG A 63 11.17 1.10 -3.87
C ARG A 63 11.04 1.48 -5.33
N ARG A 64 11.74 2.53 -5.77
CA ARG A 64 11.79 2.95 -7.16
C ARG A 64 12.29 1.82 -8.06
N ALA A 65 13.44 1.24 -7.73
CA ALA A 65 14.01 0.12 -8.51
C ALA A 65 13.03 -1.06 -8.62
N MET A 66 12.34 -1.39 -7.52
CA MET A 66 11.30 -2.43 -7.53
C MET A 66 10.13 -2.05 -8.46
N TYR A 67 9.67 -0.80 -8.47
CA TYR A 67 8.61 -0.37 -9.36
C TYR A 67 9.05 -0.37 -10.83
N GLU A 68 10.27 0.08 -11.12
CA GLU A 68 10.85 0.02 -12.47
C GLU A 68 10.87 -1.41 -12.99
N GLU A 69 11.36 -2.36 -12.18
CA GLU A 69 11.35 -3.78 -12.51
C GLU A 69 9.94 -4.33 -12.75
N MET A 70 9.00 -4.03 -11.85
CA MET A 70 7.60 -4.48 -11.97
C MET A 70 6.89 -3.95 -13.21
N LEU A 71 7.19 -2.73 -13.64
CA LEU A 71 6.52 -2.10 -14.78
C LEU A 71 7.08 -2.52 -16.14
N VAL A 72 8.22 -3.23 -16.18
CA VAL A 72 8.85 -3.71 -17.42
C VAL A 72 8.14 -4.93 -17.99
N ASP A 73 7.67 -5.86 -17.16
CA ASP A 73 7.10 -7.13 -17.60
C ASP A 73 5.71 -7.01 -18.26
N GLY A 74 5.02 -5.89 -18.05
CA GLY A 74 3.72 -5.58 -18.66
C GLY A 74 2.51 -6.22 -17.97
N ASP A 75 2.70 -7.20 -17.10
CA ASP A 75 1.63 -7.80 -16.31
C ASP A 75 1.28 -6.94 -15.10
N SER A 76 2.28 -6.46 -14.39
CA SER A 76 2.13 -5.47 -13.32
C SER A 76 1.80 -4.08 -13.90
N PHE A 77 1.18 -3.22 -13.11
CA PHE A 77 0.82 -1.89 -13.58
C PHE A 77 0.71 -0.88 -12.44
N ALA A 78 0.79 0.39 -12.79
CA ALA A 78 0.50 1.48 -11.87
C ALA A 78 -0.54 2.43 -12.46
N LEU A 79 -1.33 3.03 -11.56
CA LEU A 79 -2.30 4.08 -11.86
C LEU A 79 -1.97 5.32 -11.03
N GLY A 80 -2.11 6.48 -11.61
CA GLY A 80 -2.06 7.77 -10.95
C GLY A 80 -3.41 8.45 -10.95
N ALA A 81 -3.64 9.31 -9.98
CA ALA A 81 -4.73 10.28 -9.94
C ALA A 81 -4.12 11.67 -10.02
N TRP A 82 -4.55 12.45 -11.01
CA TRP A 82 -4.05 13.80 -11.27
C TRP A 82 -5.14 14.84 -11.08
N ARG A 83 -4.78 15.97 -10.50
CA ARG A 83 -5.59 17.20 -10.46
C ARG A 83 -4.72 18.37 -10.95
N ASP A 84 -5.20 19.12 -11.94
CA ASP A 84 -4.49 20.26 -12.53
C ASP A 84 -3.04 19.92 -12.95
N GLY A 85 -2.83 18.72 -13.50
CA GLY A 85 -1.53 18.22 -13.93
C GLY A 85 -0.60 17.74 -12.79
N ARG A 86 -0.99 17.85 -11.52
CA ARG A 86 -0.24 17.35 -10.37
C ARG A 86 -0.69 15.95 -9.98
N LEU A 87 0.23 15.03 -9.75
CA LEU A 87 -0.05 13.72 -9.19
C LEU A 87 -0.44 13.87 -7.70
N ILE A 88 -1.68 13.47 -7.36
CA ILE A 88 -2.25 13.59 -6.01
C ILE A 88 -2.51 12.24 -5.34
N GLY A 89 -2.31 11.14 -6.06
CA GLY A 89 -2.41 9.78 -5.53
C GLY A 89 -1.97 8.77 -6.56
N TYR A 90 -1.60 7.58 -6.09
CA TYR A 90 -1.20 6.49 -6.97
C TYR A 90 -1.53 5.13 -6.36
N ALA A 91 -1.63 4.12 -7.21
CA ALA A 91 -1.76 2.72 -6.87
C ALA A 91 -0.81 1.88 -7.72
N VAL A 92 -0.13 0.90 -7.12
CA VAL A 92 0.76 -0.04 -7.84
C VAL A 92 0.29 -1.45 -7.60
N MET A 93 -0.02 -2.13 -8.71
CA MET A 93 -0.42 -3.54 -8.73
C MET A 93 0.71 -4.42 -9.23
N ARG A 94 1.07 -5.40 -8.43
CA ARG A 94 1.94 -6.48 -8.83
C ARG A 94 1.09 -7.67 -9.27
N VAL A 95 1.35 -8.19 -10.46
CA VAL A 95 0.71 -9.40 -10.99
C VAL A 95 1.79 -10.46 -11.15
N MET A 96 1.55 -11.63 -10.61
CA MET A 96 2.51 -12.74 -10.52
C MET A 96 1.88 -14.01 -11.07
N PRO A 97 2.67 -15.05 -11.39
CA PRO A 97 2.14 -16.38 -11.65
C PRO A 97 1.17 -16.84 -10.56
N PRO A 98 0.25 -17.76 -10.84
CA PRO A 98 -0.73 -18.22 -9.86
C PRO A 98 -0.04 -18.84 -8.65
N ASP A 99 -0.65 -18.65 -7.48
CA ASP A 99 -0.15 -19.27 -6.26
C ASP A 99 -0.29 -20.81 -6.35
N PRO A 100 0.73 -21.59 -5.96
CA PRO A 100 0.69 -23.05 -6.08
C PRO A 100 -0.24 -23.74 -5.07
N VAL A 101 -0.68 -23.04 -4.04
CA VAL A 101 -1.49 -23.57 -2.93
C VAL A 101 -2.89 -22.98 -2.92
N TRP A 102 -3.00 -21.67 -3.14
CA TRP A 102 -4.25 -20.94 -3.08
C TRP A 102 -4.90 -20.80 -4.45
N TYR A 103 -6.22 -20.92 -4.49
CA TYR A 103 -6.95 -20.71 -5.73
C TYR A 103 -7.01 -19.19 -6.03
N THR A 104 -6.11 -18.73 -6.91
CA THR A 104 -5.96 -17.32 -7.32
C THR A 104 -6.31 -17.08 -8.80
N GLY A 105 -6.95 -18.05 -9.46
CA GLY A 105 -7.24 -17.96 -10.89
C GLY A 105 -5.99 -18.15 -11.74
N THR A 106 -5.84 -17.37 -12.80
CA THR A 106 -4.71 -17.45 -13.75
C THR A 106 -3.45 -16.76 -13.25
N HIS A 107 -3.59 -15.81 -12.32
CA HIS A 107 -2.51 -15.03 -11.73
C HIS A 107 -2.82 -14.71 -10.29
N PHE A 108 -1.79 -14.37 -9.52
CA PHE A 108 -1.90 -13.78 -8.20
C PHE A 108 -1.66 -12.27 -8.29
N ALA A 109 -2.60 -11.49 -7.81
CA ALA A 109 -2.51 -10.02 -7.84
C ALA A 109 -2.37 -9.44 -6.43
N GLU A 110 -1.46 -8.48 -6.26
CA GLU A 110 -1.19 -7.79 -5.01
C GLU A 110 -1.14 -6.28 -5.21
N LEU A 111 -1.94 -5.54 -4.45
CA LEU A 111 -1.81 -4.09 -4.34
C LEU A 111 -0.60 -3.78 -3.44
N THR A 112 0.53 -3.45 -4.03
CA THR A 112 1.79 -3.22 -3.28
C THR A 112 1.84 -1.84 -2.64
N SER A 113 1.10 -0.86 -3.19
CA SER A 113 1.00 0.49 -2.63
C SER A 113 -0.27 1.18 -3.09
N LEU A 114 -0.87 1.92 -2.16
CA LEU A 114 -1.91 2.92 -2.42
C LEU A 114 -1.60 4.12 -1.54
N SER A 115 -1.39 5.27 -2.12
CA SER A 115 -1.15 6.51 -1.38
C SER A 115 -1.89 7.68 -2.01
N VAL A 116 -2.34 8.58 -1.14
CA VAL A 116 -2.99 9.84 -1.51
C VAL A 116 -2.30 10.96 -0.75
N ALA A 117 -2.05 12.07 -1.43
CA ALA A 117 -1.47 13.27 -0.85
C ALA A 117 -2.21 13.64 0.45
N PRO A 118 -1.51 13.99 1.54
CA PRO A 118 -2.14 14.24 2.84
C PRO A 118 -3.31 15.23 2.77
N GLU A 119 -3.15 16.30 2.01
CA GLU A 119 -4.14 17.37 1.81
C GLU A 119 -5.36 16.94 0.98
N GLU A 120 -5.26 15.84 0.25
CA GLU A 120 -6.30 15.28 -0.63
C GLU A 120 -7.02 14.07 0.00
N ARG A 121 -6.61 13.67 1.21
CA ARG A 121 -7.24 12.54 1.91
C ARG A 121 -8.67 12.87 2.30
N GLY A 122 -9.53 11.85 2.33
CA GLY A 122 -10.96 12.02 2.64
C GLY A 122 -11.82 12.50 1.47
N ALA A 123 -11.22 12.92 0.34
CA ALA A 123 -11.92 13.39 -0.85
C ALA A 123 -12.33 12.26 -1.84
N GLY A 124 -12.18 11.00 -1.46
CA GLY A 124 -12.57 9.87 -2.32
C GLY A 124 -11.50 9.41 -3.32
N ILE A 125 -10.31 10.04 -3.36
CA ILE A 125 -9.24 9.71 -4.33
C ILE A 125 -8.84 8.24 -4.26
N GLY A 126 -8.67 7.69 -3.05
CA GLY A 126 -8.34 6.27 -2.88
C GLY A 126 -9.41 5.35 -3.44
N THR A 127 -10.68 5.76 -3.37
CA THR A 127 -11.81 5.00 -3.92
C THR A 127 -11.74 4.96 -5.43
N VAL A 128 -11.61 6.11 -6.11
CA VAL A 128 -11.54 6.14 -7.58
C VAL A 128 -10.29 5.44 -8.12
N LEU A 129 -9.17 5.47 -7.40
CA LEU A 129 -7.97 4.70 -7.75
C LEU A 129 -8.23 3.19 -7.67
N LEU A 130 -8.87 2.71 -6.60
CA LEU A 130 -9.18 1.29 -6.47
C LEU A 130 -10.24 0.82 -7.46
N ASP A 131 -11.27 1.63 -7.75
CA ASP A 131 -12.25 1.33 -8.78
C ASP A 131 -11.55 1.11 -10.14
N ALA A 132 -10.63 2.01 -10.51
CA ALA A 132 -9.87 1.88 -11.74
C ALA A 132 -8.89 0.68 -11.74
N VAL A 133 -8.34 0.31 -10.57
CA VAL A 133 -7.54 -0.92 -10.40
C VAL A 133 -8.41 -2.14 -10.63
N GLU A 134 -9.57 -2.21 -10.00
CA GLU A 134 -10.52 -3.33 -10.09
C GLU A 134 -11.03 -3.50 -11.51
N ASP A 135 -11.41 -2.41 -12.19
CA ASP A 135 -11.79 -2.43 -13.60
C ASP A 135 -10.69 -3.02 -14.50
N ARG A 136 -9.43 -2.62 -14.24
CA ARG A 136 -8.28 -3.10 -15.01
C ARG A 136 -7.96 -4.57 -14.75
N LEU A 137 -8.14 -5.04 -13.51
CA LEU A 137 -7.99 -6.45 -13.15
C LEU A 137 -9.09 -7.30 -13.80
N LEU A 138 -10.36 -6.86 -13.70
CA LEU A 138 -11.48 -7.55 -14.32
C LEU A 138 -11.34 -7.65 -15.85
N ALA A 139 -10.86 -6.60 -16.52
CA ALA A 139 -10.57 -6.61 -17.96
C ALA A 139 -9.50 -7.64 -18.35
N ARG A 140 -8.67 -8.09 -17.39
CA ARG A 140 -7.66 -9.14 -17.54
C ARG A 140 -8.13 -10.52 -17.07
N GLY A 141 -9.39 -10.64 -16.64
CA GLY A 141 -9.96 -11.88 -16.10
C GLY A 141 -9.49 -12.23 -14.67
N LEU A 142 -9.01 -11.21 -13.93
CA LEU A 142 -8.64 -11.34 -12.52
C LEU A 142 -9.76 -10.78 -11.65
N ASP A 143 -10.32 -11.59 -10.79
CA ASP A 143 -11.49 -11.27 -9.95
C ASP A 143 -11.15 -11.16 -8.45
N GLN A 144 -9.88 -11.31 -8.11
CA GLN A 144 -9.38 -11.17 -6.74
C GLN A 144 -7.97 -10.58 -6.69
N TYR A 145 -7.67 -9.90 -5.60
CA TYR A 145 -6.35 -9.40 -5.27
C TYR A 145 -6.20 -9.27 -3.75
N CYS A 146 -4.97 -9.21 -3.28
CA CYS A 146 -4.68 -9.00 -1.87
C CYS A 146 -3.92 -7.69 -1.62
N ILE A 147 -3.81 -7.32 -0.37
CA ILE A 147 -2.98 -6.21 0.12
C ILE A 147 -2.43 -6.53 1.50
N GLY A 148 -1.17 -6.17 1.75
CA GLY A 148 -0.61 -6.12 3.08
C GLY A 148 -0.92 -4.77 3.75
N VAL A 149 -1.51 -4.81 4.95
CA VAL A 149 -1.76 -3.63 5.77
C VAL A 149 -1.03 -3.80 7.09
N ASP A 150 -0.24 -2.78 7.49
CA ASP A 150 0.40 -2.80 8.81
C ASP A 150 -0.69 -2.85 9.90
N THR A 151 -0.46 -3.69 10.92
CA THR A 151 -1.43 -3.95 11.99
C THR A 151 -1.81 -2.71 12.77
N VAL A 152 -0.95 -1.69 12.77
CA VAL A 152 -1.19 -0.40 13.43
C VAL A 152 -1.86 0.64 12.51
N ASN A 153 -2.02 0.34 11.22
CA ASN A 153 -2.68 1.24 10.26
C ASN A 153 -4.20 1.01 10.22
N ASP A 154 -4.86 1.35 11.31
CA ASP A 154 -6.32 1.24 11.43
C ASP A 154 -7.09 2.01 10.36
N GLY A 155 -6.53 3.13 9.89
CA GLY A 155 -7.14 3.95 8.85
C GLY A 155 -7.26 3.20 7.52
N ALA A 156 -6.17 2.59 7.08
CA ALA A 156 -6.14 1.77 5.88
C ALA A 156 -7.01 0.51 6.05
N ARG A 157 -6.91 -0.17 7.20
CA ARG A 157 -7.73 -1.35 7.49
C ARG A 157 -9.22 -1.04 7.34
N ARG A 158 -9.74 -0.01 8.02
CA ARG A 158 -11.15 0.40 7.90
C ARG A 158 -11.55 0.81 6.47
N PHE A 159 -10.64 1.38 5.71
CA PHE A 159 -10.89 1.73 4.31
C PHE A 159 -11.12 0.46 3.47
N TYR A 160 -10.25 -0.55 3.59
CA TYR A 160 -10.39 -1.81 2.84
C TYR A 160 -11.57 -2.65 3.32
N GLU A 161 -11.83 -2.73 4.62
CA GLU A 161 -13.00 -3.43 5.18
C GLU A 161 -14.33 -2.89 4.61
N ARG A 162 -14.46 -1.55 4.49
CA ARG A 162 -15.65 -0.95 3.86
C ARG A 162 -15.82 -1.32 2.39
N ARG A 163 -14.75 -1.70 1.71
CA ARG A 163 -14.76 -2.20 0.34
C ARG A 163 -14.94 -3.72 0.25
N GLY A 164 -15.16 -4.39 1.36
CA GLY A 164 -15.42 -5.83 1.42
C GLY A 164 -14.18 -6.71 1.60
N PHE A 165 -12.99 -6.12 1.78
CA PHE A 165 -11.80 -6.91 2.14
C PHE A 165 -11.97 -7.58 3.49
N ARG A 166 -11.38 -8.77 3.62
CA ARG A 166 -11.39 -9.58 4.84
C ARG A 166 -9.98 -10.06 5.14
N ASP A 167 -9.70 -10.34 6.41
CA ASP A 167 -8.43 -10.94 6.83
C ASP A 167 -8.24 -12.29 6.12
N GLY A 168 -7.11 -12.45 5.44
CA GLY A 168 -6.73 -13.70 4.76
C GLY A 168 -5.77 -14.52 5.61
N PHE A 169 -4.60 -13.98 5.92
CA PHE A 169 -3.60 -14.60 6.78
C PHE A 169 -2.80 -13.53 7.54
N HIS A 170 -2.13 -13.96 8.61
CA HIS A 170 -1.28 -13.09 9.42
C HIS A 170 0.19 -13.34 9.13
N LEU A 171 0.97 -12.27 8.89
CA LEU A 171 2.42 -12.31 8.82
C LEU A 171 2.99 -12.04 10.22
N LEU A 172 3.78 -12.97 10.73
CA LEU A 172 4.44 -12.85 12.03
C LEU A 172 5.93 -12.62 11.85
N HIS A 173 6.49 -11.66 12.58
CA HIS A 173 7.92 -11.37 12.57
C HIS A 173 8.62 -11.98 13.78
N GLY A 174 9.80 -12.58 13.56
CA GLY A 174 10.65 -13.14 14.62
C GLY A 174 12.10 -12.74 14.43
N TRP A 175 12.80 -12.52 15.55
CA TRP A 175 14.24 -12.16 15.57
C TRP A 175 15.06 -13.30 16.12
N ILE A 176 16.12 -13.74 15.37
CA ILE A 176 16.88 -14.95 15.70
C ILE A 176 17.93 -14.69 16.79
N ALA A 177 18.62 -13.56 16.75
CA ALA A 177 19.65 -13.20 17.72
C ALA A 177 19.18 -12.05 18.62
N GLY A 178 18.92 -12.37 19.89
CA GLY A 178 18.45 -11.36 20.85
C GLY A 178 17.04 -10.92 20.51
N ARG A 179 16.05 -11.56 21.08
CA ARG A 179 14.64 -11.23 20.84
C ARG A 179 14.42 -9.75 21.12
N ARG A 180 14.03 -9.01 20.11
CA ARG A 180 13.59 -7.65 20.27
C ARG A 180 12.25 -7.67 20.98
N ALA A 181 12.21 -7.25 22.24
CA ALA A 181 10.96 -6.95 22.90
C ALA A 181 10.32 -5.74 22.23
N VAL A 182 8.99 -5.70 22.14
CA VAL A 182 8.27 -4.50 21.71
C VAL A 182 8.78 -3.31 22.53
N GLY A 183 9.27 -2.26 21.86
CA GLY A 183 9.89 -1.10 22.54
C GLY A 183 11.42 -1.20 22.78
N ALA A 184 12.09 -2.26 22.35
CA ALA A 184 13.55 -2.31 22.42
C ALA A 184 14.19 -1.41 21.35
N PRO A 185 15.26 -0.64 21.67
CA PRO A 185 15.93 0.22 20.68
C PRO A 185 16.52 -0.59 19.53
N ALA A 186 16.60 0.02 18.35
CA ALA A 186 17.15 -0.61 17.15
C ALA A 186 18.59 -1.13 17.38
N PRO A 187 18.98 -2.26 16.76
CA PRO A 187 20.37 -2.70 16.79
C PRO A 187 21.26 -1.61 16.17
N GLY A 188 22.16 -1.03 16.95
CA GLY A 188 23.06 0.06 16.54
C GLY A 188 22.62 1.45 16.97
N ALA A 189 21.52 1.62 17.70
CA ALA A 189 21.27 2.87 18.40
C ALA A 189 22.37 3.11 19.44
N PRO A 190 22.95 4.32 19.51
CA PRO A 190 23.93 4.63 20.56
C PRO A 190 23.25 4.46 21.93
N PRO A 191 23.99 3.99 22.94
CA PRO A 191 23.44 3.86 24.28
C PRO A 191 22.94 5.24 24.75
N GLU A 192 21.71 5.28 25.26
CA GLU A 192 21.21 6.49 25.92
C GLU A 192 22.18 6.85 27.03
N THR A 193 22.78 8.02 26.93
CA THR A 193 23.65 8.56 27.97
C THR A 193 22.78 8.74 29.22
N PRO A 194 23.12 8.10 30.36
CA PRO A 194 22.35 8.34 31.57
C PRO A 194 22.45 9.84 31.92
N GLU A 195 21.32 10.49 31.97
CA GLU A 195 21.19 11.87 32.45
C GLU A 195 21.82 11.93 33.83
N THR A 196 22.95 12.63 33.92
CA THR A 196 23.67 12.83 35.17
C THR A 196 22.75 13.55 36.13
N ALA A 197 22.19 12.81 37.09
CA ALA A 197 21.50 13.39 38.22
C ALA A 197 22.49 14.35 38.93
N ALA A 198 22.29 15.64 38.71
CA ALA A 198 22.99 16.66 39.46
C ALA A 198 22.56 16.52 40.93
N HIS A 199 23.45 15.94 41.73
CA HIS A 199 23.40 16.08 43.16
C HIS A 199 23.68 17.54 43.47
N GLY A 200 22.67 18.30 43.82
CA GLY A 200 22.82 19.55 44.57
C GLY A 200 23.20 19.19 45.99
N GLU A 201 24.47 19.46 46.33
CA GLU A 201 24.89 19.67 47.70
C GLU A 201 24.42 21.05 48.12
N ASP A 202 23.58 21.16 49.18
CA ASP A 202 23.77 21.97 50.37
C ASP A 202 22.66 21.69 51.37
#